data_b84ad3d2dc3a59551ef3145168a557f1
#
_entry.id   b84ad3d2dc3a59551ef3145168a557f1
#
_cell.length_a   1.000
_cell.length_b   1.000
_cell.length_c   1.000
_cell.angle_alpha   90.00
_cell.angle_beta   90.00
_cell.angle_gamma   90.00
#
_symmetry.space_group_name_H-M   'P 1'
#
loop_
_entity.id
_entity.type
_entity.pdbx_description
1 polymer ?
#
loop_
_entity_poly.entity_id
_entity_poly.type
_entity_poly.pdbx_seq_one_letter_code
_entity_poly.pdbx_strand_id
1 'polypeptide(L)'
;VYKRQIKSGDLMTGAMPEESATWFGVEPPDLTLVARYKGDDWIYSYLRAYYEDSSKQYGVNNLVYPGTAMPNVLLSLQGNQRLVCKDIPKIAKNGGEKRDNDGNPIMIEKCGFLEVQEGTGSLSKEEFDKLIYDLTNFLVYVGEPIKATRERIGWYVVFYFLIFTALSSLLYREFKKDYKK
;
A
#
# COMPACT_ATOMS: atom_id res chain seq x y z
N VAL A 1 31.03 21.64 -6.96
CA VAL A 1 29.80 21.40 -6.15
C VAL A 1 28.51 21.79 -6.88
N TYR A 2 28.57 22.63 -7.92
CA TYR A 2 27.37 23.15 -8.61
C TYR A 2 26.95 22.39 -9.90
N LYS A 3 27.55 21.24 -10.20
CA LYS A 3 27.34 20.54 -11.48
C LYS A 3 26.02 19.72 -11.62
N ARG A 4 25.20 19.62 -10.56
CA ARG A 4 23.93 18.88 -10.59
C ARG A 4 22.76 19.71 -10.05
N GLN A 5 22.61 20.95 -10.51
CA GLN A 5 21.35 21.66 -10.28
C GLN A 5 20.31 21.15 -11.27
N ILE A 6 19.16 20.70 -10.74
CA ILE A 6 17.99 20.34 -11.52
C ILE A 6 17.53 21.59 -12.27
N LYS A 7 17.43 21.50 -13.60
CA LYS A 7 16.88 22.58 -14.43
C LYS A 7 15.37 22.44 -14.50
N SER A 8 14.69 23.56 -14.72
CA SER A 8 13.24 23.53 -14.96
C SER A 8 12.93 22.63 -16.15
N GLY A 9 12.09 21.59 -15.95
CA GLY A 9 11.74 20.59 -16.94
C GLY A 9 12.55 19.29 -16.89
N ASP A 10 13.59 19.20 -16.05
CA ASP A 10 14.29 17.94 -15.82
C ASP A 10 13.40 16.97 -15.02
N LEU A 11 13.50 15.68 -15.31
CA LEU A 11 12.90 14.65 -14.49
C LEU A 11 13.56 14.63 -13.12
N MET A 12 12.76 14.61 -12.05
CA MET A 12 13.26 14.38 -10.71
C MET A 12 13.70 12.93 -10.61
N THR A 13 15.02 12.70 -10.64
CA THR A 13 15.61 11.39 -10.41
C THR A 13 15.77 11.18 -8.91
N GLY A 14 15.70 9.91 -8.48
CA GLY A 14 15.91 9.52 -7.07
C GLY A 14 17.25 10.02 -6.54
N ALA A 15 17.35 10.13 -5.21
CA ALA A 15 18.55 10.64 -4.53
C ALA A 15 19.77 9.71 -4.66
N MET A 16 19.56 8.43 -5.02
CA MET A 16 20.62 7.44 -5.14
C MET A 16 21.26 7.46 -6.54
N PRO A 17 22.60 7.43 -6.62
CA PRO A 17 23.30 7.32 -7.89
C PRO A 17 23.17 5.89 -8.44
N GLU A 18 23.43 5.71 -9.76
CA GLU A 18 23.42 4.39 -10.40
C GLU A 18 24.38 3.39 -9.76
N GLU A 19 25.50 3.88 -9.21
CA GLU A 19 26.47 3.06 -8.47
C GLU A 19 25.88 2.38 -7.22
N SER A 20 24.74 2.86 -6.73
CA SER A 20 24.05 2.24 -5.60
C SER A 20 23.64 0.79 -5.85
N ALA A 21 23.46 0.40 -7.11
CA ALA A 21 23.23 -1.00 -7.49
C ALA A 21 24.40 -1.92 -7.09
N THR A 22 25.63 -1.42 -7.05
CA THR A 22 26.80 -2.19 -6.61
C THR A 22 26.83 -2.38 -5.10
N TRP A 23 26.22 -1.45 -4.34
CA TRP A 23 26.18 -1.51 -2.88
C TRP A 23 25.04 -2.39 -2.35
N PHE A 24 23.89 -2.32 -3.01
CA PHE A 24 22.66 -2.97 -2.56
C PHE A 24 22.23 -4.16 -3.44
N GLY A 25 22.96 -4.44 -4.52
CA GLY A 25 22.59 -5.49 -5.49
C GLY A 25 21.48 -5.08 -6.45
N VAL A 26 20.78 -3.99 -6.15
CA VAL A 26 19.74 -3.37 -6.97
C VAL A 26 19.70 -1.88 -6.70
N GLU A 27 19.43 -1.07 -7.71
CA GLU A 27 19.21 0.37 -7.52
C GLU A 27 17.93 0.61 -6.71
N PRO A 28 18.01 1.34 -5.56
CA PRO A 28 16.82 1.67 -4.78
C PRO A 28 15.87 2.57 -5.58
N PRO A 29 14.60 2.21 -5.73
CA PRO A 29 13.64 3.01 -6.47
C PRO A 29 13.32 4.32 -5.77
N ASP A 30 12.96 5.35 -6.54
CA ASP A 30 12.41 6.59 -6.01
C ASP A 30 11.03 6.34 -5.39
N LEU A 31 10.86 6.77 -4.13
CA LEU A 31 9.62 6.57 -3.38
C LEU A 31 8.63 7.73 -3.52
N THR A 32 8.95 8.81 -4.24
CA THR A 32 8.11 10.01 -4.36
C THR A 32 6.69 9.69 -4.84
N LEU A 33 6.54 8.79 -5.81
CA LEU A 33 5.25 8.41 -6.38
C LEU A 33 4.78 7.01 -5.97
N VAL A 34 5.46 6.36 -5.03
CA VAL A 34 5.14 4.97 -4.64
C VAL A 34 3.70 4.82 -4.14
N ALA A 35 3.19 5.80 -3.39
CA ALA A 35 1.82 5.78 -2.90
C ALA A 35 0.77 5.86 -4.00
N ARG A 36 1.06 6.55 -5.11
CA ARG A 36 0.17 6.61 -6.27
C ARG A 36 0.19 5.32 -7.11
N TYR A 37 1.35 4.66 -7.16
CA TYR A 37 1.54 3.46 -7.97
C TYR A 37 1.06 2.19 -7.25
N LYS A 38 1.41 2.03 -5.97
CA LYS A 38 1.11 0.83 -5.17
C LYS A 38 -0.14 0.97 -4.32
N GLY A 39 -0.51 2.19 -3.95
CA GLY A 39 -1.55 2.48 -2.98
C GLY A 39 -1.03 2.58 -1.54
N ASP A 40 -1.77 3.28 -0.71
CA ASP A 40 -1.49 3.51 0.70
C ASP A 40 -1.58 2.23 1.53
N ASP A 41 -2.63 1.44 1.36
CA ASP A 41 -2.82 0.14 2.04
C ASP A 41 -1.67 -0.83 1.75
N TRP A 42 -1.15 -0.83 0.51
CA TRP A 42 -0.03 -1.67 0.14
C TRP A 42 1.23 -1.27 0.89
N ILE A 43 1.55 0.03 0.96
CA ILE A 43 2.74 0.54 1.67
C ILE A 43 2.64 0.23 3.16
N TYR A 44 1.48 0.51 3.76
CA TYR A 44 1.22 0.23 5.17
C TYR A 44 1.43 -1.25 5.50
N SER A 45 0.87 -2.13 4.67
CA SER A 45 1.02 -3.57 4.85
C SER A 45 2.44 -4.05 4.57
N TYR A 46 3.11 -3.52 3.53
CA TYR A 46 4.45 -3.89 3.15
C TYR A 46 5.47 -3.60 4.26
N LEU A 47 5.44 -2.40 4.84
CA LEU A 47 6.38 -2.00 5.89
C LEU A 47 6.24 -2.81 7.19
N ARG A 48 5.08 -3.43 7.41
CA ARG A 48 4.78 -4.26 8.58
C ARG A 48 5.02 -5.74 8.38
N ALA A 49 5.19 -6.17 7.13
CA ALA A 49 5.13 -7.58 6.74
C ALA A 49 6.50 -8.26 6.57
N TYR A 50 7.56 -7.66 7.09
CA TYR A 50 8.88 -8.26 7.09
C TYR A 50 8.98 -9.39 8.12
N TYR A 51 9.67 -10.48 7.77
CA TYR A 51 9.95 -11.59 8.66
C TYR A 51 11.35 -12.19 8.40
N GLU A 52 11.89 -12.91 9.38
CA GLU A 52 13.18 -13.58 9.28
C GLU A 52 13.14 -14.69 8.23
N ASP A 53 14.08 -14.63 7.27
CA ASP A 53 14.28 -15.65 6.23
C ASP A 53 15.78 -15.73 5.89
N SER A 54 16.47 -16.69 6.49
CA SER A 54 17.91 -16.89 6.31
C SER A 54 18.31 -17.29 4.88
N SER A 55 17.37 -17.65 4.02
CA SER A 55 17.63 -17.94 2.61
C SER A 55 17.85 -16.70 1.76
N LYS A 56 17.56 -15.50 2.29
CA LYS A 56 17.64 -14.22 1.59
C LYS A 56 18.92 -13.45 1.92
N GLN A 57 19.34 -12.61 0.98
CA GLN A 57 20.57 -11.83 1.08
C GLN A 57 20.69 -11.00 2.38
N TYR A 58 19.58 -10.43 2.84
CA TYR A 58 19.55 -9.61 4.05
C TYR A 58 18.96 -10.33 5.27
N GLY A 59 18.80 -11.66 5.21
CA GLY A 59 18.22 -12.46 6.29
C GLY A 59 16.74 -12.20 6.54
N VAL A 60 16.07 -11.46 5.66
CA VAL A 60 14.66 -11.08 5.78
C VAL A 60 13.92 -11.27 4.46
N ASN A 61 12.62 -11.51 4.56
CA ASN A 61 11.71 -11.54 3.43
C ASN A 61 10.43 -10.78 3.78
N ASN A 62 9.53 -10.62 2.85
CA ASN A 62 8.30 -9.86 3.04
C ASN A 62 7.09 -10.66 2.57
N LEU A 63 6.02 -10.66 3.37
CA LEU A 63 4.80 -11.44 3.07
C LEU A 63 3.97 -10.79 1.95
N VAL A 64 3.98 -9.45 1.86
CA VAL A 64 3.25 -8.69 0.83
C VAL A 64 4.00 -8.69 -0.51
N TYR A 65 5.33 -8.67 -0.47
CA TYR A 65 6.18 -8.70 -1.65
C TYR A 65 7.32 -9.70 -1.47
N PRO A 66 7.07 -11.00 -1.71
CA PRO A 66 8.08 -12.03 -1.55
C PRO A 66 9.29 -11.80 -2.46
N GLY A 67 10.49 -12.02 -1.90
CA GLY A 67 11.74 -11.80 -2.63
C GLY A 67 12.14 -10.33 -2.76
N THR A 68 11.64 -9.46 -1.88
CA THR A 68 12.06 -8.05 -1.84
C THR A 68 13.57 -7.91 -1.68
N ALA A 69 14.17 -7.02 -2.46
CA ALA A 69 15.58 -6.63 -2.31
C ALA A 69 15.80 -5.56 -1.24
N MET A 70 14.75 -4.93 -0.75
CA MET A 70 14.83 -3.94 0.33
C MET A 70 15.05 -4.65 1.68
N PRO A 71 16.10 -4.30 2.44
CA PRO A 71 16.25 -4.80 3.81
C PRO A 71 15.16 -4.24 4.73
N ASN A 72 14.92 -4.88 5.88
CA ASN A 72 14.03 -4.31 6.89
C ASN A 72 14.74 -3.14 7.62
N VAL A 73 14.55 -1.92 7.10
CA VAL A 73 15.15 -0.71 7.65
C VAL A 73 14.56 -0.30 9.00
N LEU A 74 13.40 -0.85 9.37
CA LEU A 74 12.70 -0.55 10.61
C LEU A 74 12.84 -1.67 11.66
N LEU A 75 13.73 -2.63 11.41
CA LEU A 75 13.93 -3.80 12.27
C LEU A 75 14.20 -3.43 13.75
N SER A 76 15.02 -2.41 14.00
CA SER A 76 15.33 -1.96 15.36
C SER A 76 14.13 -1.39 16.12
N LEU A 77 13.13 -0.89 15.39
CA LEU A 77 11.90 -0.35 15.96
C LEU A 77 10.85 -1.43 16.14
N GLN A 78 10.64 -2.25 15.10
CA GLN A 78 9.64 -3.31 15.07
C GLN A 78 10.02 -4.54 15.88
N GLY A 79 11.30 -4.91 15.84
CA GLY A 79 11.80 -6.19 16.30
C GLY A 79 11.71 -7.29 15.24
N ASN A 80 12.30 -8.44 15.56
CA ASN A 80 12.30 -9.60 14.69
C ASN A 80 10.94 -10.24 14.63
N GLN A 81 10.43 -10.49 13.42
CA GLN A 81 9.20 -11.23 13.20
C GLN A 81 9.48 -12.61 12.61
N ARG A 82 8.72 -13.59 13.03
CA ARG A 82 8.71 -14.95 12.48
C ARG A 82 7.39 -15.26 11.83
N LEU A 83 7.48 -16.08 10.79
CA LEU A 83 6.30 -16.64 10.14
C LEU A 83 5.84 -17.87 10.94
N VAL A 84 4.61 -17.83 11.43
CA VAL A 84 4.03 -18.89 12.26
C VAL A 84 2.75 -19.44 11.64
N CYS A 85 2.46 -20.70 11.98
CA CYS A 85 1.19 -21.33 11.68
C CYS A 85 0.30 -21.25 12.92
N LYS A 86 -0.99 -20.98 12.73
CA LYS A 86 -1.99 -20.92 13.81
C LYS A 86 -3.21 -21.76 13.43
N ASP A 87 -3.78 -22.42 14.42
CA ASP A 87 -5.06 -23.08 14.25
C ASP A 87 -6.17 -22.04 14.27
N ILE A 88 -6.91 -21.97 13.18
CA ILE A 88 -8.04 -21.05 13.04
C ILE A 88 -9.32 -21.83 12.71
N PRO A 89 -10.50 -21.34 13.14
CA PRO A 89 -11.75 -21.96 12.79
C PRO A 89 -12.00 -21.86 11.27
N LYS A 90 -12.39 -22.97 10.67
CA LYS A 90 -12.75 -23.02 9.25
C LYS A 90 -14.02 -22.22 9.02
N ILE A 91 -13.96 -21.24 8.10
CA ILE A 91 -15.10 -20.42 7.74
C ILE A 91 -15.93 -21.13 6.67
N ALA A 92 -17.23 -21.21 6.86
CA ALA A 92 -18.19 -21.74 5.88
C ALA A 92 -18.48 -20.68 4.81
N LYS A 93 -19.05 -21.09 3.66
CA LYS A 93 -19.40 -20.19 2.54
C LYS A 93 -20.36 -19.05 2.90
N ASN A 94 -21.10 -19.19 4.00
CA ASN A 94 -22.04 -18.19 4.53
C ASN A 94 -21.38 -17.18 5.51
N GLY A 95 -20.04 -17.24 5.68
CA GLY A 95 -19.28 -16.35 6.58
C GLY A 95 -19.24 -16.77 8.04
N GLY A 96 -19.95 -17.83 8.44
CA GLY A 96 -19.93 -18.38 9.80
C GLY A 96 -18.83 -19.43 9.99
N GLU A 97 -18.54 -19.76 11.26
CA GLU A 97 -17.63 -20.86 11.58
C GLU A 97 -18.26 -22.21 11.20
N LYS A 98 -17.49 -23.04 10.51
CA LYS A 98 -17.92 -24.42 10.23
C LYS A 98 -17.74 -25.25 11.49
N ARG A 99 -18.84 -25.89 11.95
CA ARG A 99 -18.85 -26.75 13.13
C ARG A 99 -18.99 -28.22 12.73
N ASP A 100 -18.47 -29.10 13.57
CA ASP A 100 -18.67 -30.54 13.46
C ASP A 100 -20.08 -30.96 13.97
N ASN A 101 -20.36 -32.27 13.98
CA ASN A 101 -21.65 -32.82 14.43
C ASN A 101 -21.88 -32.61 15.94
N ASP A 102 -20.84 -32.34 16.72
CA ASP A 102 -20.87 -32.14 18.18
C ASP A 102 -20.95 -30.63 18.53
N GLY A 103 -21.00 -29.74 17.51
CA GLY A 103 -21.12 -28.29 17.66
C GLY A 103 -19.79 -27.55 17.88
N ASN A 104 -18.65 -28.25 17.85
CA ASN A 104 -17.33 -27.64 18.00
C ASN A 104 -16.83 -27.04 16.67
N PRO A 105 -16.09 -25.92 16.69
CA PRO A 105 -15.50 -25.34 15.48
C PRO A 105 -14.45 -26.28 14.89
N ILE A 106 -14.54 -26.56 13.60
CA ILE A 106 -13.51 -27.34 12.89
C ILE A 106 -12.29 -26.44 12.72
N MET A 107 -11.21 -26.76 13.42
CA MET A 107 -9.94 -26.03 13.32
C MET A 107 -9.15 -26.49 12.10
N ILE A 108 -8.50 -25.54 11.42
CA ILE A 108 -7.54 -25.80 10.35
C ILE A 108 -6.25 -25.05 10.65
N GLU A 109 -5.13 -25.72 10.50
CA GLU A 109 -3.84 -25.06 10.57
C GLU A 109 -3.67 -24.14 9.36
N LYS A 110 -3.43 -22.86 9.63
CA LYS A 110 -3.14 -21.87 8.60
C LYS A 110 -1.81 -21.18 8.91
N CYS A 111 -0.89 -21.23 7.96
CA CYS A 111 0.38 -20.53 8.02
C CYS A 111 0.29 -19.15 7.38
N GLY A 112 1.25 -18.27 7.69
CA GLY A 112 1.30 -16.93 7.15
C GLY A 112 0.94 -15.84 8.16
N PHE A 113 0.93 -16.17 9.46
CA PHE A 113 0.82 -15.16 10.52
C PHE A 113 2.22 -14.68 10.91
N LEU A 114 2.30 -13.37 11.20
CA LEU A 114 3.53 -12.76 11.69
C LEU A 114 3.45 -12.59 13.19
N GLU A 115 4.53 -12.96 13.87
CA GLU A 115 4.66 -12.85 15.32
C GLU A 115 5.98 -12.20 15.68
N VAL A 116 5.90 -11.07 16.39
CA VAL A 116 7.07 -10.33 16.85
C VAL A 116 7.68 -11.05 18.04
N GLN A 117 9.00 -11.19 18.05
CA GLN A 117 9.74 -11.72 19.19
C GLN A 117 9.86 -10.61 20.26
N GLU A 118 9.40 -10.91 21.46
CA GLU A 118 9.44 -9.98 22.57
C GLU A 118 10.88 -9.54 22.87
N GLY A 119 11.06 -8.24 23.17
CA GLY A 119 12.35 -7.65 23.55
C GLY A 119 13.33 -7.43 22.40
N THR A 120 12.96 -7.67 21.14
CA THR A 120 13.83 -7.43 19.99
C THR A 120 13.63 -6.08 19.33
N GLY A 121 12.46 -5.44 19.54
CA GLY A 121 12.13 -4.10 19.06
C GLY A 121 12.16 -3.07 20.18
N SER A 122 12.35 -1.79 19.82
CA SER A 122 12.33 -0.68 20.78
C SER A 122 10.95 -0.08 20.99
N LEU A 123 10.00 -0.33 20.10
CA LEU A 123 8.62 0.16 20.18
C LEU A 123 7.65 -0.97 20.50
N SER A 124 6.56 -0.62 21.19
CA SER A 124 5.40 -1.50 21.30
C SER A 124 4.71 -1.66 19.95
N LYS A 125 3.87 -2.66 19.81
CA LYS A 125 3.14 -2.91 18.56
C LYS A 125 2.28 -1.72 18.16
N GLU A 126 1.59 -1.11 19.11
CA GLU A 126 0.71 0.04 18.89
C GLU A 126 1.50 1.30 18.46
N GLU A 127 2.65 1.54 19.08
CA GLU A 127 3.52 2.65 18.72
C GLU A 127 4.13 2.45 17.33
N PHE A 128 4.55 1.23 17.02
CA PHE A 128 5.05 0.89 15.69
C PHE A 128 3.97 1.04 14.61
N ASP A 129 2.76 0.55 14.87
CA ASP A 129 1.62 0.68 13.95
C ASP A 129 1.29 2.15 13.67
N LYS A 130 1.36 3.01 14.69
CA LYS A 130 1.17 4.46 14.55
C LYS A 130 2.29 5.11 13.73
N LEU A 131 3.54 4.72 13.98
CA LEU A 131 4.70 5.23 13.22
C LEU A 131 4.56 4.88 11.73
N ILE A 132 4.19 3.63 11.40
CA ILE A 132 3.98 3.22 10.01
C ILE A 132 2.81 3.95 9.38
N TYR A 133 1.74 4.19 10.13
CA TYR A 133 0.60 4.97 9.66
C TYR A 133 1.03 6.41 9.29
N ASP A 134 1.79 7.07 10.17
CA ASP A 134 2.28 8.43 9.94
C ASP A 134 3.25 8.48 8.74
N LEU A 135 4.16 7.50 8.62
CA LEU A 135 5.08 7.38 7.48
C LEU A 135 4.32 7.14 6.16
N THR A 136 3.30 6.30 6.18
CA THR A 136 2.45 6.05 5.01
C THR A 136 1.73 7.32 4.57
N ASN A 137 1.13 8.06 5.52
CA ASN A 137 0.49 9.34 5.24
C ASN A 137 1.46 10.38 4.66
N PHE A 138 2.69 10.41 5.16
CA PHE A 138 3.74 11.26 4.59
C PHE A 138 4.02 10.91 3.12
N LEU A 139 4.19 9.62 2.79
CA LEU A 139 4.41 9.17 1.41
C LEU A 139 3.21 9.46 0.50
N VAL A 140 1.99 9.32 1.01
CA VAL A 140 0.76 9.71 0.30
C VAL A 140 0.74 11.20 0.01
N TYR A 141 1.08 12.02 1.01
CA TYR A 141 1.16 13.48 0.85
C TYR A 141 2.23 13.88 -0.18
N VAL A 142 3.42 13.31 -0.10
CA VAL A 142 4.50 13.58 -1.06
C VAL A 142 4.09 13.19 -2.49
N GLY A 143 3.40 12.05 -2.64
CA GLY A 143 2.93 11.57 -3.94
C GLY A 143 1.84 12.45 -4.57
N GLU A 144 1.03 13.13 -3.77
CA GLU A 144 -0.05 14.01 -4.26
C GLU A 144 -0.44 15.08 -3.22
N PRO A 145 0.35 16.16 -3.07
CA PRO A 145 0.08 17.21 -2.08
C PRO A 145 -1.27 17.92 -2.24
N ILE A 146 -1.79 17.94 -3.47
CA ILE A 146 -3.06 18.61 -3.82
C ILE A 146 -4.27 17.67 -3.82
N LYS A 147 -4.15 16.43 -3.35
CA LYS A 147 -5.21 15.40 -3.38
C LYS A 147 -6.54 15.93 -2.82
N ALA A 148 -6.53 16.51 -1.64
CA ALA A 148 -7.73 17.03 -0.99
C ALA A 148 -8.40 18.17 -1.79
N THR A 149 -7.60 19.03 -2.41
CA THR A 149 -8.10 20.11 -3.28
C THR A 149 -8.70 19.55 -4.57
N ARG A 150 -8.03 18.58 -5.18
CA ARG A 150 -8.52 17.89 -6.38
C ARG A 150 -9.86 17.19 -6.13
N GLU A 151 -9.98 16.46 -5.04
CA GLU A 151 -11.22 15.76 -4.67
C GLU A 151 -12.37 16.75 -4.46
N ARG A 152 -12.13 17.86 -3.76
CA ARG A 152 -13.13 18.90 -3.57
C ARG A 152 -13.59 19.53 -4.90
N ILE A 153 -12.66 19.86 -5.79
CA ILE A 153 -12.98 20.39 -7.12
C ILE A 153 -13.70 19.32 -7.97
N GLY A 154 -13.31 18.06 -7.84
CA GLY A 154 -13.91 16.94 -8.55
C GLY A 154 -15.42 16.85 -8.38
N TRP A 155 -15.94 17.10 -7.17
CA TRP A 155 -17.39 17.14 -6.91
C TRP A 155 -18.10 18.24 -7.70
N TYR A 156 -17.52 19.42 -7.84
CA TYR A 156 -18.11 20.50 -8.67
C TYR A 156 -18.11 20.10 -10.14
N VAL A 157 -17.06 19.44 -10.63
CA VAL A 157 -16.97 18.96 -12.01
C VAL A 157 -18.02 17.88 -12.28
N VAL A 158 -18.20 16.92 -11.37
CA VAL A 158 -19.24 15.88 -11.48
C VAL A 158 -20.63 16.52 -11.53
N PHE A 159 -20.92 17.48 -10.64
CA PHE A 159 -22.20 18.18 -10.62
C PHE A 159 -22.46 18.97 -11.93
N TYR A 160 -21.43 19.67 -12.44
CA TYR A 160 -21.52 20.34 -13.71
C TYR A 160 -21.88 19.37 -14.85
N PHE A 161 -21.20 18.23 -14.94
CA PHE A 161 -21.50 17.24 -16.00
C PHE A 161 -22.86 16.60 -15.86
N LEU A 162 -23.39 16.43 -14.65
CA LEU A 162 -24.76 15.95 -14.44
C LEU A 162 -25.80 16.93 -15.02
N ILE A 163 -25.65 18.24 -14.72
CA ILE A 163 -26.53 19.27 -15.28
C ILE A 163 -26.40 19.31 -16.79
N PHE A 164 -25.16 19.33 -17.30
CA PHE A 164 -24.90 19.38 -18.73
C PHE A 164 -25.53 18.17 -19.49
N THR A 165 -25.39 16.97 -18.91
CA THR A 165 -25.98 15.75 -19.47
C THR A 165 -27.51 15.82 -19.47
N ALA A 166 -28.13 16.34 -18.39
CA ALA A 166 -29.57 16.52 -18.32
C ALA A 166 -30.07 17.47 -19.41
N LEU A 167 -29.43 18.64 -19.56
CA LEU A 167 -29.78 19.62 -20.61
C LEU A 167 -29.59 19.06 -22.02
N SER A 168 -28.47 18.38 -22.26
CA SER A 168 -28.18 17.73 -23.54
C SER A 168 -29.20 16.64 -23.87
N SER A 169 -29.62 15.87 -22.86
CA SER A 169 -30.67 14.86 -23.02
C SER A 169 -32.04 15.47 -23.40
N LEU A 170 -32.37 16.59 -22.76
CA LEU A 170 -33.62 17.31 -23.08
C LEU A 170 -33.59 17.83 -24.53
N LEU A 171 -32.50 18.44 -24.92
CA LEU A 171 -32.27 18.93 -26.28
C LEU A 171 -32.30 17.81 -27.30
N TYR A 172 -31.64 16.70 -27.03
CA TYR A 172 -31.68 15.51 -27.88
C TYR A 172 -33.11 14.98 -28.07
N ARG A 173 -33.92 14.95 -26.99
CA ARG A 173 -35.33 14.51 -27.05
C ARG A 173 -36.15 15.44 -27.94
N GLU A 174 -35.90 16.74 -27.92
CA GLU A 174 -36.61 17.70 -28.75
C GLU A 174 -36.28 17.52 -30.24
N PHE A 175 -34.98 17.48 -30.58
CA PHE A 175 -34.56 17.18 -31.96
C PHE A 175 -35.09 15.85 -32.49
N LYS A 176 -35.17 14.82 -31.65
CA LYS A 176 -35.72 13.53 -32.07
C LYS A 176 -37.18 13.57 -32.41
N LYS A 177 -37.98 14.48 -31.85
CA LYS A 177 -39.41 14.67 -32.23
C LYS A 177 -39.53 15.25 -33.65
N ASP A 178 -38.65 16.22 -33.97
CA ASP A 178 -38.68 16.86 -35.29
C ASP A 178 -38.25 15.89 -36.42
N TYR A 179 -37.37 14.95 -36.12
CA TYR A 179 -36.90 13.95 -37.07
C TYR A 179 -37.91 12.81 -37.34
N LYS A 180 -38.97 12.69 -36.50
CA LYS A 180 -40.02 11.69 -36.66
C LYS A 180 -41.27 12.23 -37.39
N LYS A 181 -41.28 13.50 -37.76
CA LYS A 181 -42.25 14.11 -38.67
C LYS A 181 -41.74 14.05 -40.12
#